data_3edd40cc0b5f95cf9291de2a68cfbf5b
#
_entry.id   3edd40cc0b5f95cf9291de2a68cfbf5b
#
_cell.length_a   1.000
_cell.length_b   1.000
_cell.length_c   1.000
_cell.angle_alpha   90.00
_cell.angle_beta   90.00
_cell.angle_gamma   90.00
#
_symmetry.space_group_name_H-M   'P 1'
#
loop_
_entity.id
_entity.type
_entity.pdbx_description
1 polymer ?
#
loop_
_entity_poly.entity_id
_entity_poly.type
_entity_poly.pdbx_seq_one_letter_code
_entity_poly.pdbx_strand_id
1 'polypeptide(L)'
;MLKELVRRAGRTGLGKNLIHAAVLRDPSTMRFRNVEQWPGSVRGFEDLAFMFSSNQLNHGVASLQFDEAALLYRLARDATSGPFAEIGRFKGGSTVVFATALPEGAELWSYDLHVALRADMPGEQLDAELSSALERYGLAHKVHLVVADSRTVDPPAEPFELLFIDGDHTYEGARTDFERWQAFVRPDGHVLFHDAVDTGGYGNVYPGVARLVGEIERAGAWRRLEGAGSIAHFIRAS
;
A
#
# COMPACT_ATOMS: atom_id res chain seq x y z
N MET A 1 2.72 -15.83 31.44
CA MET A 1 1.81 -16.87 30.91
C MET A 1 0.89 -16.34 29.81
N LEU A 2 0.08 -15.29 30.01
CA LEU A 2 -0.83 -14.76 29.00
C LEU A 2 -0.07 -14.20 27.77
N LYS A 3 1.01 -13.42 27.96
CA LYS A 3 1.84 -12.89 26.87
C LYS A 3 2.47 -13.99 25.99
N GLU A 4 2.84 -15.12 26.58
CA GLU A 4 3.42 -16.25 25.85
C GLU A 4 2.35 -17.00 25.05
N LEU A 5 1.12 -17.12 25.57
CA LEU A 5 -0.03 -17.68 24.87
C LEU A 5 -0.42 -16.83 23.65
N VAL A 6 -0.45 -15.50 23.81
CA VAL A 6 -0.74 -14.56 22.71
C VAL A 6 0.35 -14.63 21.65
N ARG A 7 1.64 -14.71 22.05
CA ARG A 7 2.76 -14.89 21.12
C ARG A 7 2.68 -16.19 20.33
N ARG A 8 2.30 -17.30 20.97
CA ARG A 8 2.12 -18.59 20.29
C ARG A 8 0.91 -18.58 19.35
N ALA A 9 -0.22 -18.00 19.79
CA ALA A 9 -1.38 -17.85 18.94
C ALA A 9 -1.08 -16.97 17.71
N GLY A 10 -0.36 -15.86 17.88
CA GLY A 10 0.04 -14.98 16.79
C GLY A 10 0.98 -15.59 15.75
N ARG A 11 1.56 -16.78 16.03
CA ARG A 11 2.37 -17.55 15.05
C ARG A 11 1.55 -18.48 14.18
N THR A 12 0.25 -18.65 14.46
CA THR A 12 -0.65 -19.46 13.63
C THR A 12 -1.49 -18.56 12.74
N GLY A 13 -1.83 -18.99 11.52
CA GLY A 13 -2.68 -18.22 10.62
C GLY A 13 -4.02 -17.83 11.25
N LEU A 14 -4.65 -18.77 11.97
CA LEU A 14 -5.90 -18.49 12.69
C LEU A 14 -5.71 -17.45 13.81
N GLY A 15 -4.62 -17.54 14.56
CA GLY A 15 -4.31 -16.59 15.65
C GLY A 15 -3.99 -15.20 15.11
N LYS A 16 -3.25 -15.09 14.01
CA LYS A 16 -2.99 -13.82 13.30
C LYS A 16 -4.32 -13.16 12.89
N ASN A 17 -5.21 -13.92 12.26
CA ASN A 17 -6.50 -13.41 11.81
C ASN A 17 -7.41 -12.97 12.97
N LEU A 18 -7.38 -13.68 14.11
CA LEU A 18 -8.13 -13.29 15.29
C LEU A 18 -7.57 -12.02 15.94
N ILE A 19 -6.26 -11.90 16.05
CA ILE A 19 -5.60 -10.70 16.56
C ILE A 19 -5.88 -9.52 15.63
N HIS A 20 -5.75 -9.70 14.32
CA HIS A 20 -6.06 -8.67 13.32
C HIS A 20 -7.51 -8.24 13.40
N ALA A 21 -8.48 -9.18 13.46
CA ALA A 21 -9.90 -8.85 13.61
C ALA A 21 -10.20 -8.13 14.93
N ALA A 22 -9.50 -8.46 16.02
CA ALA A 22 -9.66 -7.75 17.29
C ALA A 22 -9.10 -6.32 17.22
N VAL A 23 -7.93 -6.15 16.61
CA VAL A 23 -7.29 -4.83 16.38
C VAL A 23 -8.18 -3.97 15.50
N LEU A 24 -8.70 -4.50 14.39
CA LEU A 24 -9.60 -3.77 13.49
C LEU A 24 -10.93 -3.37 14.15
N ARG A 25 -11.34 -4.08 15.20
CA ARG A 25 -12.58 -3.76 15.95
C ARG A 25 -12.37 -2.72 17.04
N ASP A 26 -11.13 -2.45 17.43
CA ASP A 26 -10.84 -1.44 18.45
C ASP A 26 -10.80 -0.04 17.79
N PRO A 27 -11.77 0.85 18.11
CA PRO A 27 -11.81 2.20 17.56
C PRO A 27 -10.51 2.99 17.80
N SER A 28 -9.82 2.71 18.91
CA SER A 28 -8.59 3.43 19.25
C SER A 28 -7.42 3.12 18.31
N THR A 29 -7.40 1.92 17.71
CA THR A 29 -6.36 1.50 16.77
C THR A 29 -6.59 2.04 15.36
N MET A 30 -7.84 2.38 15.04
CA MET A 30 -8.25 2.84 13.71
C MET A 30 -8.36 4.38 13.64
N ARG A 31 -8.19 5.08 14.76
CA ARG A 31 -8.23 6.54 14.74
C ARG A 31 -7.11 7.08 13.88
N PHE A 32 -7.50 7.89 12.92
CA PHE A 32 -6.57 8.77 12.23
C PHE A 32 -5.86 9.62 13.26
N ARG A 33 -4.54 9.71 13.16
CA ARG A 33 -3.85 10.79 13.83
C ARG A 33 -4.25 12.05 13.11
N ASN A 34 -4.73 13.01 13.86
CA ASN A 34 -5.12 14.31 13.34
C ASN A 34 -3.97 14.88 12.51
N VAL A 35 -4.27 15.42 11.35
CA VAL A 35 -3.29 16.09 10.46
C VAL A 35 -2.46 17.13 11.22
N GLU A 36 -3.03 17.76 12.24
CA GLU A 36 -2.31 18.70 13.13
C GLU A 36 -1.12 18.07 13.88
N GLN A 37 -1.11 16.76 14.05
CA GLN A 37 -0.02 16.03 14.71
C GLN A 37 1.08 15.59 13.74
N TRP A 38 0.89 15.78 12.47
CA TRP A 38 1.88 15.48 11.45
C TRP A 38 2.97 16.55 11.44
N PRO A 39 4.19 16.23 11.00
CA PRO A 39 5.26 17.22 10.92
C PRO A 39 4.89 18.38 10.00
N GLY A 40 5.50 19.51 10.19
CA GLY A 40 5.24 20.70 9.38
C GLY A 40 5.78 20.60 7.95
N SER A 41 6.71 19.66 7.70
CA SER A 41 7.30 19.41 6.38
C SER A 41 7.78 17.98 6.27
N VAL A 42 7.84 17.47 5.05
CA VAL A 42 8.44 16.18 4.70
C VAL A 42 9.40 16.43 3.53
N ARG A 43 10.68 16.09 3.69
CA ARG A 43 11.75 16.34 2.72
C ARG A 43 12.49 15.08 2.30
N GLY A 44 12.42 14.03 3.11
CA GLY A 44 13.08 12.77 2.87
C GLY A 44 12.47 11.63 3.67
N PHE A 45 13.00 10.43 3.51
CA PHE A 45 12.48 9.22 4.13
C PHE A 45 12.48 9.30 5.67
N GLU A 46 13.50 9.92 6.25
CA GLU A 46 13.63 10.11 7.70
C GLU A 46 12.49 10.92 8.31
N ASP A 47 11.97 11.90 7.56
CA ASP A 47 10.84 12.72 8.00
C ASP A 47 9.53 11.93 8.04
N LEU A 48 9.46 10.78 7.38
CA LEU A 48 8.29 9.89 7.39
C LEU A 48 8.21 8.99 8.62
N ALA A 49 9.23 8.99 9.48
CA ALA A 49 9.27 8.11 10.66
C ALA A 49 8.04 8.24 11.57
N PHE A 50 7.40 9.42 11.65
CA PHE A 50 6.17 9.64 12.42
C PHE A 50 5.01 8.75 11.96
N MET A 51 4.95 8.38 10.68
CA MET A 51 3.88 7.56 10.10
C MET A 51 3.91 6.13 10.64
N PHE A 52 5.08 5.69 11.10
CA PHE A 52 5.33 4.37 11.65
C PHE A 52 5.32 4.36 13.18
N SER A 53 5.28 5.54 13.81
CA SER A 53 5.22 5.62 15.27
C SER A 53 3.88 5.08 15.75
N SER A 54 3.90 3.94 16.41
CA SER A 54 2.70 3.27 16.90
C SER A 54 2.79 3.01 18.38
N ASN A 55 1.66 3.09 19.06
CA ASN A 55 1.47 2.42 20.33
C ASN A 55 1.23 0.94 20.02
N GLN A 56 1.99 0.08 20.61
CA GLN A 56 1.95 -1.38 20.69
C GLN A 56 1.07 -2.22 19.72
N LEU A 57 -0.04 -1.72 19.19
CA LEU A 57 -0.96 -2.40 18.28
C LEU A 57 -1.48 -1.50 17.15
N ASN A 58 -1.02 -0.27 17.09
CA ASN A 58 -1.45 0.71 16.09
C ASN A 58 -0.32 0.89 15.08
N HIS A 59 -0.60 0.61 13.82
CA HIS A 59 0.35 0.76 12.71
C HIS A 59 0.58 2.23 12.29
N GLY A 60 0.21 3.20 13.13
CA GLY A 60 0.34 4.61 12.77
C GLY A 60 -0.55 4.99 11.59
N VAL A 61 -0.05 5.83 10.70
CA VAL A 61 -0.74 6.24 9.46
C VAL A 61 -0.48 5.23 8.34
N ALA A 62 0.75 4.73 8.24
CA ALA A 62 1.12 3.74 7.25
C ALA A 62 0.83 2.32 7.77
N SER A 63 0.07 1.56 6.99
CA SER A 63 -0.12 0.12 7.19
C SER A 63 0.95 -0.68 6.46
N LEU A 64 2.19 -0.23 6.52
CA LEU A 64 3.38 -0.81 5.92
C LEU A 64 4.40 -1.14 7.00
N GLN A 65 5.22 -2.14 6.76
CA GLN A 65 6.45 -2.33 7.50
C GLN A 65 7.50 -1.30 7.03
N PHE A 66 8.49 -1.05 7.86
CA PHE A 66 9.47 -0.01 7.55
C PHE A 66 10.33 -0.34 6.32
N ASP A 67 10.68 -1.61 6.12
CA ASP A 67 11.41 -2.11 4.96
C ASP A 67 10.57 -2.09 3.69
N GLU A 68 9.25 -2.34 3.79
CA GLU A 68 8.29 -2.17 2.69
C GLU A 68 8.26 -0.71 2.22
N ALA A 69 8.09 0.21 3.16
CA ALA A 69 8.11 1.64 2.84
C ALA A 69 9.45 2.09 2.25
N ALA A 70 10.56 1.54 2.74
CA ALA A 70 11.88 1.83 2.19
C ALA A 70 12.03 1.31 0.75
N LEU A 71 11.43 0.16 0.41
CA LEU A 71 11.38 -0.34 -0.96
C LEU A 71 10.58 0.59 -1.87
N LEU A 72 9.34 0.94 -1.47
CA LEU A 72 8.47 1.84 -2.23
C LEU A 72 9.14 3.20 -2.46
N TYR A 73 9.75 3.76 -1.42
CA TYR A 73 10.49 5.02 -1.51
C TYR A 73 11.64 4.95 -2.52
N ARG A 74 12.46 3.88 -2.48
CA ARG A 74 13.59 3.74 -3.42
C ARG A 74 13.10 3.63 -4.86
N LEU A 75 12.08 2.81 -5.12
CA LEU A 75 11.52 2.66 -6.47
C LEU A 75 10.98 3.98 -7.01
N ALA A 76 10.29 4.76 -6.17
CA ALA A 76 9.77 6.07 -6.56
C ALA A 76 10.87 7.09 -6.77
N ARG A 77 11.91 7.12 -5.92
CA ARG A 77 13.06 8.03 -6.07
C ARG A 77 13.85 7.76 -7.35
N ASP A 78 13.97 6.48 -7.70
CA ASP A 78 14.76 6.05 -8.86
C ASP A 78 13.92 6.05 -10.16
N ALA A 79 12.65 6.51 -10.08
CA ALA A 79 11.76 6.68 -11.22
C ALA A 79 12.33 7.67 -12.25
N THR A 80 12.07 7.40 -13.52
CA THR A 80 12.60 8.24 -14.59
C THR A 80 11.66 9.40 -14.94
N SER A 81 10.39 9.13 -15.21
CA SER A 81 9.38 10.16 -15.49
C SER A 81 7.97 9.59 -15.66
N GLY A 82 7.83 8.27 -15.68
CA GLY A 82 6.54 7.64 -15.91
C GLY A 82 5.59 7.79 -14.70
N PRO A 83 4.28 7.79 -14.93
CA PRO A 83 3.33 7.81 -13.83
C PRO A 83 3.37 6.49 -13.05
N PHE A 84 3.03 6.59 -11.78
CA PHE A 84 2.79 5.47 -10.90
C PHE A 84 1.30 5.26 -10.71
N ALA A 85 0.87 4.02 -10.52
CA ALA A 85 -0.48 3.68 -10.11
C ALA A 85 -0.49 2.94 -8.79
N GLU A 86 -1.39 3.31 -7.90
CA GLU A 86 -1.69 2.65 -6.64
C GLU A 86 -3.16 2.26 -6.61
N ILE A 87 -3.47 1.00 -6.31
CA ILE A 87 -4.82 0.49 -6.11
C ILE A 87 -4.98 0.12 -4.64
N GLY A 88 -5.84 0.82 -3.93
CA GLY A 88 -5.99 0.72 -2.48
C GLY A 88 -5.03 1.66 -1.75
N ARG A 89 -5.53 2.80 -1.29
CA ARG A 89 -4.73 3.78 -0.54
C ARG A 89 -5.04 3.82 0.95
N PHE A 90 -6.24 3.38 1.34
CA PHE A 90 -6.72 3.42 2.72
C PHE A 90 -6.46 4.80 3.36
N LYS A 91 -5.50 4.89 4.29
CA LYS A 91 -5.11 6.14 4.97
C LYS A 91 -4.10 6.98 4.19
N GLY A 92 -3.64 6.52 3.05
CA GLY A 92 -2.67 7.22 2.23
C GLY A 92 -1.21 7.11 2.70
N GLY A 93 -0.89 6.12 3.54
CA GLY A 93 0.49 5.94 4.00
C GLY A 93 1.46 5.69 2.86
N SER A 94 1.19 4.72 2.01
CA SER A 94 1.93 4.43 0.78
C SER A 94 1.91 5.60 -0.20
N THR A 95 0.75 6.26 -0.36
CA THR A 95 0.60 7.46 -1.19
C THR A 95 1.59 8.56 -0.81
N VAL A 96 1.72 8.86 0.50
CA VAL A 96 2.69 9.87 0.99
C VAL A 96 4.14 9.42 0.80
N VAL A 97 4.43 8.12 0.99
CA VAL A 97 5.77 7.56 0.73
C VAL A 97 6.17 7.76 -0.73
N PHE A 98 5.30 7.39 -1.67
CA PHE A 98 5.54 7.60 -3.10
C PHE A 98 5.70 9.07 -3.44
N ALA A 99 4.74 9.92 -3.06
CA ALA A 99 4.74 11.35 -3.38
C ALA A 99 5.99 12.08 -2.87
N THR A 100 6.50 11.69 -1.68
CA THR A 100 7.74 12.26 -1.11
C THR A 100 8.96 11.92 -1.95
N ALA A 101 8.98 10.73 -2.54
CA ALA A 101 10.14 10.20 -3.25
C ALA A 101 10.13 10.52 -4.75
N LEU A 102 8.96 10.61 -5.37
CA LEU A 102 8.82 10.88 -6.81
C LEU A 102 9.56 12.15 -7.22
N PRO A 103 10.34 12.10 -8.32
CA PRO A 103 10.98 13.28 -8.88
C PRO A 103 9.95 14.30 -9.36
N GLU A 104 10.41 15.51 -9.59
CA GLU A 104 9.56 16.57 -10.13
C GLU A 104 9.10 16.20 -11.55
N GLY A 105 7.79 16.36 -11.81
CA GLY A 105 7.16 15.99 -13.07
C GLY A 105 6.70 14.53 -13.17
N ALA A 106 7.02 13.68 -12.20
CA ALA A 106 6.41 12.35 -12.09
C ALA A 106 5.12 12.43 -11.26
N GLU A 107 4.14 11.61 -11.60
CA GLU A 107 2.81 11.64 -11.01
C GLU A 107 2.43 10.28 -10.41
N LEU A 108 1.61 10.32 -9.37
CA LEU A 108 0.98 9.17 -8.75
C LEU A 108 -0.54 9.24 -8.94
N TRP A 109 -1.10 8.21 -9.53
CA TRP A 109 -2.54 7.99 -9.61
C TRP A 109 -2.95 6.98 -8.55
N SER A 110 -3.61 7.46 -7.50
CA SER A 110 -4.00 6.64 -6.35
C SER A 110 -5.51 6.42 -6.35
N TYR A 111 -5.92 5.17 -6.51
CA TYR A 111 -7.31 4.74 -6.64
C TYR A 111 -7.78 4.07 -5.35
N ASP A 112 -8.97 4.44 -4.88
CA ASP A 112 -9.65 3.76 -3.78
C ASP A 112 -11.16 3.81 -3.99
N LEU A 113 -11.84 2.75 -3.60
CA LEU A 113 -13.29 2.66 -3.72
C LEU A 113 -14.02 3.29 -2.52
N HIS A 114 -13.30 3.68 -1.48
CA HIS A 114 -13.88 4.18 -0.23
C HIS A 114 -14.86 3.20 0.43
N VAL A 115 -14.64 1.91 0.24
CA VAL A 115 -15.39 0.92 1.01
C VAL A 115 -15.03 1.13 2.47
N ALA A 116 -15.97 1.68 3.23
CA ALA A 116 -15.79 1.90 4.65
C ALA A 116 -15.51 0.54 5.31
N LEU A 117 -14.28 0.31 5.74
CA LEU A 117 -13.94 -0.84 6.58
C LEU A 117 -14.76 -0.81 7.87
N ARG A 118 -15.27 0.35 8.24
CA ARG A 118 -16.11 0.62 9.40
C ARG A 118 -17.02 1.81 9.13
N ALA A 119 -18.24 1.76 9.67
CA ALA A 119 -19.24 2.84 9.55
C ALA A 119 -18.79 4.18 10.18
N ASP A 120 -17.81 4.16 11.10
CA ASP A 120 -17.28 5.31 11.80
C ASP A 120 -16.01 5.91 11.14
N MET A 121 -15.63 5.39 9.97
CA MET A 121 -14.48 5.86 9.18
C MET A 121 -14.88 6.05 7.72
N PRO A 122 -15.58 7.12 7.37
CA PRO A 122 -15.96 7.38 6.00
C PRO A 122 -14.71 7.68 5.15
N GLY A 123 -14.60 7.06 3.99
CA GLY A 123 -13.48 7.23 3.08
C GLY A 123 -13.27 8.70 2.66
N GLU A 124 -14.34 9.46 2.53
CA GLU A 124 -14.28 10.90 2.25
C GLU A 124 -13.48 11.68 3.31
N GLN A 125 -13.61 11.32 4.59
CA GLN A 125 -12.83 11.95 5.65
C GLN A 125 -11.35 11.58 5.53
N LEU A 126 -11.04 10.33 5.19
CA LEU A 126 -9.66 9.86 5.00
C LEU A 126 -9.00 10.63 3.86
N ASP A 127 -9.70 10.82 2.76
CA ASP A 127 -9.20 11.59 1.62
C ASP A 127 -9.03 13.07 1.93
N ALA A 128 -9.94 13.67 2.70
CA ALA A 128 -9.82 15.07 3.10
C ALA A 128 -8.57 15.28 3.99
N GLU A 129 -8.29 14.36 4.91
CA GLU A 129 -7.10 14.42 5.76
C GLU A 129 -5.82 14.17 4.96
N LEU A 130 -5.83 13.22 4.03
CA LEU A 130 -4.71 12.97 3.13
C LEU A 130 -4.44 14.16 2.21
N SER A 131 -5.48 14.74 1.59
CA SER A 131 -5.35 15.94 0.75
C SER A 131 -4.73 17.10 1.52
N SER A 132 -5.21 17.35 2.75
CA SER A 132 -4.64 18.39 3.61
C SER A 132 -3.18 18.14 3.94
N ALA A 133 -2.78 16.88 4.13
CA ALA A 133 -1.38 16.54 4.37
C ALA A 133 -0.53 16.75 3.13
N LEU A 134 -1.00 16.32 1.95
CA LEU A 134 -0.30 16.49 0.68
C LEU A 134 -0.11 17.99 0.35
N GLU A 135 -1.14 18.81 0.56
CA GLU A 135 -1.04 20.27 0.40
C GLU A 135 0.00 20.87 1.34
N ARG A 136 -0.07 20.52 2.62
CA ARG A 136 0.86 20.99 3.66
C ARG A 136 2.31 20.68 3.35
N TYR A 137 2.58 19.51 2.73
CA TYR A 137 3.92 19.08 2.35
C TYR A 137 4.36 19.58 0.97
N GLY A 138 3.47 20.26 0.25
CA GLY A 138 3.75 20.70 -1.12
C GLY A 138 3.79 19.55 -2.13
N LEU A 139 3.12 18.43 -1.82
CA LEU A 139 3.12 17.21 -2.63
C LEU A 139 1.84 17.02 -3.46
N ALA A 140 0.82 17.86 -3.23
CA ALA A 140 -0.50 17.71 -3.85
C ALA A 140 -0.43 17.74 -5.39
N HIS A 141 0.52 18.47 -5.95
CA HIS A 141 0.69 18.57 -7.41
C HIS A 141 1.21 17.28 -8.08
N LYS A 142 1.71 16.34 -7.28
CA LYS A 142 2.21 15.02 -7.77
C LYS A 142 1.17 13.92 -7.68
N VAL A 143 0.02 14.15 -7.00
CA VAL A 143 -0.91 13.06 -6.63
C VAL A 143 -2.31 13.33 -7.15
N HIS A 144 -2.84 12.36 -7.88
CA HIS A 144 -4.24 12.31 -8.29
C HIS A 144 -4.98 11.31 -7.39
N LEU A 145 -5.77 11.82 -6.43
CA LEU A 145 -6.63 10.98 -5.60
C LEU A 145 -7.93 10.69 -6.36
N VAL A 146 -8.12 9.45 -6.79
CA VAL A 146 -9.26 9.01 -7.58
C VAL A 146 -10.16 8.10 -6.75
N VAL A 147 -11.42 8.51 -6.56
CA VAL A 147 -12.44 7.68 -5.93
C VAL A 147 -13.16 6.90 -7.03
N ALA A 148 -12.76 5.65 -7.22
CA ALA A 148 -13.31 4.81 -8.27
C ALA A 148 -13.05 3.32 -8.01
N ASP A 149 -13.87 2.48 -8.62
CA ASP A 149 -13.64 1.05 -8.66
C ASP A 149 -12.59 0.72 -9.73
N SER A 150 -11.44 0.17 -9.31
CA SER A 150 -10.34 -0.25 -10.18
C SER A 150 -10.77 -1.22 -11.28
N ARG A 151 -11.86 -1.96 -11.04
CA ARG A 151 -12.43 -2.93 -12.00
C ARG A 151 -13.16 -2.26 -13.15
N THR A 152 -13.56 -1.00 -13.04
CA THR A 152 -14.40 -0.31 -14.01
C THR A 152 -13.83 1.00 -14.53
N VAL A 153 -12.98 1.68 -13.75
CA VAL A 153 -12.33 2.92 -14.18
C VAL A 153 -11.29 2.67 -15.26
N ASP A 154 -11.17 3.58 -16.19
CA ASP A 154 -10.10 3.51 -17.19
C ASP A 154 -8.82 4.16 -16.64
N PRO A 155 -7.66 3.47 -16.76
CA PRO A 155 -6.38 4.05 -16.42
C PRO A 155 -6.03 5.24 -17.32
N PRO A 156 -5.11 6.13 -16.89
CA PRO A 156 -4.54 7.15 -17.77
C PRO A 156 -3.93 6.55 -19.03
N ALA A 157 -3.85 7.36 -20.09
CA ALA A 157 -3.34 6.89 -21.37
C ALA A 157 -1.83 6.57 -21.38
N GLU A 158 -1.07 7.18 -20.47
CA GLU A 158 0.37 6.95 -20.35
C GLU A 158 0.68 5.66 -19.60
N PRO A 159 1.59 4.83 -20.12
CA PRO A 159 1.97 3.59 -19.44
C PRO A 159 2.66 3.85 -18.10
N PHE A 160 2.27 3.10 -17.09
CA PHE A 160 2.84 3.19 -15.75
C PHE A 160 4.26 2.65 -15.68
N GLU A 161 5.10 3.33 -14.95
CA GLU A 161 6.41 2.85 -14.53
C GLU A 161 6.30 1.83 -13.39
N LEU A 162 5.31 2.04 -12.50
CA LEU A 162 5.05 1.16 -11.39
C LEU A 162 3.54 1.06 -11.12
N LEU A 163 3.09 -0.17 -10.89
CA LEU A 163 1.75 -0.50 -10.38
C LEU A 163 1.87 -1.15 -9.00
N PHE A 164 1.27 -0.54 -7.99
CA PHE A 164 1.17 -1.09 -6.63
C PHE A 164 -0.27 -1.54 -6.35
N ILE A 165 -0.47 -2.81 -6.04
CA ILE A 165 -1.76 -3.44 -5.78
C ILE A 165 -1.86 -3.77 -4.29
N ASP A 166 -2.73 -3.05 -3.58
CA ASP A 166 -3.00 -3.17 -2.15
C ASP A 166 -4.51 -2.97 -1.84
N GLY A 167 -5.38 -3.36 -2.78
CA GLY A 167 -6.82 -3.16 -2.69
C GLY A 167 -7.55 -4.34 -2.08
N ASP A 168 -8.31 -5.09 -2.91
CA ASP A 168 -9.05 -6.27 -2.47
C ASP A 168 -8.10 -7.48 -2.33
N HIS A 169 -7.89 -7.93 -1.08
CA HIS A 169 -7.01 -9.05 -0.75
C HIS A 169 -7.61 -10.44 -1.01
N THR A 170 -8.79 -10.52 -1.60
CA THR A 170 -9.30 -11.80 -2.11
C THR A 170 -8.51 -12.21 -3.36
N TYR A 171 -8.46 -13.50 -3.67
CA TYR A 171 -7.83 -13.97 -4.90
C TYR A 171 -8.46 -13.32 -6.15
N GLU A 172 -9.79 -13.27 -6.19
CA GLU A 172 -10.54 -12.73 -7.33
C GLU A 172 -10.33 -11.21 -7.49
N GLY A 173 -10.31 -10.48 -6.37
CA GLY A 173 -10.06 -9.03 -6.39
C GLY A 173 -8.67 -8.69 -6.89
N ALA A 174 -7.64 -9.23 -6.24
CA ALA A 174 -6.25 -9.00 -6.63
C ALA A 174 -5.97 -9.46 -8.07
N ARG A 175 -6.57 -10.60 -8.50
CA ARG A 175 -6.46 -11.10 -9.86
C ARG A 175 -7.09 -10.14 -10.87
N THR A 176 -8.28 -9.63 -10.58
CA THR A 176 -8.98 -8.69 -11.49
C THR A 176 -8.18 -7.40 -11.65
N ASP A 177 -7.66 -6.86 -10.55
CA ASP A 177 -6.80 -5.68 -10.58
C ASP A 177 -5.55 -5.94 -11.42
N PHE A 178 -4.85 -7.04 -11.18
CA PHE A 178 -3.67 -7.37 -11.95
C PHE A 178 -3.97 -7.58 -13.44
N GLU A 179 -4.94 -8.44 -13.80
CA GLU A 179 -5.26 -8.76 -15.19
C GLU A 179 -5.67 -7.51 -15.99
N ARG A 180 -6.40 -6.60 -15.35
CA ARG A 180 -6.84 -5.36 -16.00
C ARG A 180 -5.70 -4.35 -16.15
N TRP A 181 -4.88 -4.15 -15.10
CA TRP A 181 -3.95 -3.03 -15.05
C TRP A 181 -2.55 -3.37 -15.58
N GLN A 182 -2.13 -4.63 -15.60
CA GLN A 182 -0.82 -5.04 -16.10
C GLN A 182 -0.54 -4.61 -17.54
N ALA A 183 -1.58 -4.50 -18.37
CA ALA A 183 -1.44 -4.08 -19.77
C ALA A 183 -0.95 -2.63 -19.90
N PHE A 184 -1.18 -1.81 -18.89
CA PHE A 184 -0.79 -0.41 -18.83
C PHE A 184 0.59 -0.20 -18.18
N VAL A 185 1.24 -1.25 -17.71
CA VAL A 185 2.61 -1.18 -17.20
C VAL A 185 3.58 -1.24 -18.39
N ARG A 186 4.47 -0.27 -18.48
CA ARG A 186 5.46 -0.20 -19.58
C ARG A 186 6.39 -1.43 -19.60
N PRO A 187 7.08 -1.69 -20.73
CA PRO A 187 8.23 -2.60 -20.70
C PRO A 187 9.22 -2.16 -19.62
N ASP A 188 9.82 -3.13 -18.92
CA ASP A 188 10.70 -2.90 -17.77
C ASP A 188 10.04 -2.16 -16.58
N GLY A 189 8.72 -2.00 -16.61
CA GLY A 189 7.96 -1.45 -15.48
C GLY A 189 7.74 -2.48 -14.38
N HIS A 190 7.39 -1.98 -13.20
CA HIS A 190 7.27 -2.76 -11.97
C HIS A 190 5.81 -3.03 -11.59
N VAL A 191 5.56 -4.23 -11.06
CA VAL A 191 4.30 -4.57 -10.36
C VAL A 191 4.63 -5.07 -8.97
N LEU A 192 3.98 -4.48 -7.97
CA LEU A 192 4.11 -4.86 -6.57
C LEU A 192 2.75 -5.28 -6.01
N PHE A 193 2.75 -6.34 -5.23
CA PHE A 193 1.59 -6.80 -4.46
C PHE A 193 1.92 -6.70 -2.98
N HIS A 194 1.09 -6.00 -2.21
CA HIS A 194 1.19 -5.98 -0.76
C HIS A 194 0.54 -7.24 -0.16
N ASP A 195 0.93 -7.57 1.07
CA ASP A 195 0.38 -8.71 1.82
C ASP A 195 0.44 -10.06 1.10
N ALA A 196 1.44 -10.24 0.25
CA ALA A 196 1.61 -11.39 -0.64
C ALA A 196 2.60 -12.44 -0.14
N VAL A 197 3.55 -12.05 0.74
CA VAL A 197 4.66 -12.92 1.19
C VAL A 197 4.63 -13.12 2.70
N ASP A 198 4.67 -14.38 3.16
CA ASP A 198 4.79 -14.69 4.59
C ASP A 198 6.24 -14.49 5.07
N THR A 199 6.45 -13.47 5.85
CA THR A 199 7.75 -13.17 6.47
C THR A 199 7.93 -13.86 7.83
N GLY A 200 6.94 -14.62 8.29
CA GLY A 200 6.94 -15.21 9.64
C GLY A 200 6.75 -14.19 10.77
N GLY A 201 6.61 -12.90 10.43
CA GLY A 201 6.42 -11.77 11.35
C GLY A 201 4.95 -11.45 11.63
N TYR A 202 4.70 -10.20 12.00
CA TYR A 202 3.35 -9.65 12.21
C TYR A 202 2.67 -9.14 10.92
N GLY A 203 3.35 -9.24 9.78
CA GLY A 203 2.79 -8.88 8.48
C GLY A 203 1.59 -9.75 8.15
N ASN A 204 0.59 -9.16 7.53
CA ASN A 204 -0.52 -9.91 7.00
C ASN A 204 -0.09 -10.62 5.73
N VAL A 205 -0.51 -11.87 5.59
CA VAL A 205 -0.47 -12.58 4.32
C VAL A 205 -1.87 -13.02 4.01
N TYR A 206 -2.34 -12.55 2.90
CA TYR A 206 -3.64 -13.01 2.43
C TYR A 206 -3.42 -14.18 1.46
N PRO A 207 -3.94 -15.37 1.78
CA PRO A 207 -3.74 -16.56 0.94
C PRO A 207 -4.17 -16.37 -0.51
N GLY A 208 -5.16 -15.51 -0.77
CA GLY A 208 -5.62 -15.16 -2.10
C GLY A 208 -4.55 -14.45 -2.91
N VAL A 209 -3.93 -13.42 -2.34
CA VAL A 209 -2.84 -12.65 -2.99
C VAL A 209 -1.60 -13.53 -3.17
N ALA A 210 -1.21 -14.28 -2.14
CA ALA A 210 -0.06 -15.19 -2.21
C ALA A 210 -0.23 -16.26 -3.30
N ARG A 211 -1.44 -16.80 -3.46
CA ARG A 211 -1.77 -17.73 -4.54
C ARG A 211 -1.59 -17.10 -5.92
N LEU A 212 -2.14 -15.91 -6.14
CA LEU A 212 -2.01 -15.17 -7.40
C LEU A 212 -0.54 -14.91 -7.74
N VAL A 213 0.24 -14.43 -6.77
CA VAL A 213 1.68 -14.18 -6.94
C VAL A 213 2.42 -15.45 -7.39
N GLY A 214 2.12 -16.60 -6.79
CA GLY A 214 2.69 -17.89 -7.23
C GLY A 214 2.25 -18.31 -8.63
N GLU A 215 1.06 -17.93 -9.08
CA GLU A 215 0.60 -18.19 -10.46
C GLU A 215 1.31 -17.28 -11.47
N ILE A 216 1.48 -16.01 -11.16
CA ILE A 216 2.22 -15.04 -12.00
C ILE A 216 3.68 -15.47 -12.18
N GLU A 217 4.32 -15.89 -11.10
CA GLU A 217 5.71 -16.37 -11.13
C GLU A 217 5.87 -17.59 -12.04
N ARG A 218 4.96 -18.57 -11.95
CA ARG A 218 4.97 -19.74 -12.81
C ARG A 218 4.66 -19.46 -14.29
N ALA A 219 3.87 -18.44 -14.57
CA ALA A 219 3.53 -18.04 -15.93
C ALA A 219 4.72 -17.46 -16.70
N GLY A 220 5.72 -16.90 -16.01
CA GLY A 220 6.99 -16.45 -16.57
C GLY A 220 6.98 -15.16 -17.38
N ALA A 221 5.80 -14.52 -17.56
CA ALA A 221 5.70 -13.22 -18.24
C ALA A 221 6.22 -12.07 -17.39
N TRP A 222 6.36 -12.30 -16.08
CA TRP A 222 6.86 -11.36 -15.09
C TRP A 222 7.99 -12.02 -14.32
N ARG A 223 9.14 -11.35 -14.25
CA ARG A 223 10.30 -11.84 -13.52
C ARG A 223 10.25 -11.34 -12.07
N ARG A 224 10.31 -12.27 -11.13
CA ARG A 224 10.38 -11.94 -9.71
C ARG A 224 11.68 -11.22 -9.38
N LEU A 225 11.58 -10.14 -8.61
CA LEU A 225 12.70 -9.43 -7.99
C LEU A 225 12.67 -9.61 -6.48
N GLU A 226 13.72 -9.16 -5.81
CA GLU A 226 13.74 -9.06 -4.36
C GLU A 226 12.68 -8.05 -3.90
N GLY A 227 11.79 -8.50 -3.02
CA GLY A 227 10.79 -7.68 -2.36
C GLY A 227 11.28 -7.19 -1.00
N ALA A 228 10.35 -6.68 -0.19
CA ALA A 228 10.59 -6.35 1.21
C ALA A 228 9.33 -6.67 2.02
N GLY A 229 9.49 -7.13 3.24
CA GLY A 229 8.37 -7.48 4.09
C GLY A 229 7.39 -8.43 3.40
N SER A 230 6.12 -8.08 3.39
CA SER A 230 5.06 -8.84 2.70
C SER A 230 4.95 -8.53 1.20
N ILE A 231 5.73 -7.58 0.67
CA ILE A 231 5.65 -7.16 -0.73
C ILE A 231 6.28 -8.18 -1.67
N ALA A 232 5.49 -8.65 -2.63
CA ALA A 232 5.96 -9.35 -3.80
C ALA A 232 6.25 -8.36 -4.93
N HIS A 233 7.47 -8.40 -5.48
CA HIS A 233 7.94 -7.45 -6.49
C HIS A 233 8.28 -8.15 -7.79
N PHE A 234 7.74 -7.63 -8.89
CA PHE A 234 7.96 -8.15 -10.25
C PHE A 234 8.37 -7.03 -11.19
N ILE A 235 9.10 -7.41 -12.23
CA ILE A 235 9.37 -6.58 -13.40
C ILE A 235 8.85 -7.29 -14.65
N ARG A 236 8.33 -6.53 -15.60
CA ARG A 236 7.86 -7.10 -16.86
C ARG A 236 9.04 -7.72 -17.59
N ALA A 237 8.92 -9.00 -17.97
CA ALA A 237 9.94 -9.65 -18.78
C ALA A 237 9.96 -9.01 -20.18
N SER A 238 11.14 -8.63 -20.65
CA SER A 238 11.38 -8.05 -21.98
C SER A 238 11.19 -9.09 -23.10
#